data_07951ec66227f9542106e7d92e3ccc7a
#
_entry.id   07951ec66227f9542106e7d92e3ccc7a
#
_cell.length_a   1.000
_cell.length_b   1.000
_cell.length_c   1.000
_cell.angle_alpha   90.00
_cell.angle_beta   90.00
_cell.angle_gamma   90.00
#
_symmetry.space_group_name_H-M   'P 1'
#
loop_
_entity.id
_entity.type
_entity.pdbx_description
1 polymer ?
#
loop_
_entity_poly.entity_id
_entity_poly.type
_entity_poly.pdbx_seq_one_letter_code
_entity_poly.pdbx_strand_id
1 'polypeptide(L)'
;MFKPDREQIRRIFLEAWRKSQAGETLEPLEQQIVHVARQHPEYQTVLEAGEAALARDWLPEQGQTNPFLHMGLHLGMLEQVSTDRPAGIRKLYQQTVRNCLGDVHEAEHRIMDCLAEAVWKTQRHGGDFDEKALLECIKQRGGRPRN
;
A
#
# COMPACT_ATOMS: atom_id res chain seq x y z
N MET A 1 3.76 10.39 23.15
CA MET A 1 3.30 10.63 21.78
C MET A 1 2.18 9.67 21.44
N PHE A 2 1.08 10.23 20.98
CA PHE A 2 -0.10 9.43 20.64
C PHE A 2 0.10 8.72 19.30
N LYS A 3 -0.05 7.40 19.30
CA LYS A 3 -0.08 6.61 18.07
C LYS A 3 -1.49 6.10 17.85
N PRO A 4 -2.06 6.25 16.64
CA PRO A 4 -3.33 5.59 16.36
C PRO A 4 -3.17 4.10 16.54
N ASP A 5 -4.10 3.46 17.20
CA ASP A 5 -4.05 2.03 17.34
C ASP A 5 -4.57 1.35 16.05
N ARG A 6 -4.37 0.05 15.99
CA ARG A 6 -4.76 -0.77 14.86
C ARG A 6 -6.24 -0.61 14.50
N GLU A 7 -7.09 -0.55 15.51
CA GLU A 7 -8.53 -0.42 15.32
C GLU A 7 -8.89 0.92 14.70
N GLN A 8 -8.28 2.02 15.15
CA GLN A 8 -8.53 3.35 14.62
C GLN A 8 -8.15 3.43 13.14
N ILE A 9 -6.99 2.86 12.78
CA ILE A 9 -6.54 2.84 11.39
C ILE A 9 -7.53 2.06 10.53
N ARG A 10 -7.96 0.89 10.99
CA ARG A 10 -8.92 0.07 10.24
C ARG A 10 -10.25 0.76 10.08
N ARG A 11 -10.70 1.52 11.09
CA ARG A 11 -11.95 2.28 10.99
C ARG A 11 -11.90 3.32 9.88
N ILE A 12 -10.75 3.93 9.65
CA ILE A 12 -10.59 4.89 8.56
C ILE A 12 -10.88 4.22 7.21
N PHE A 13 -10.32 3.02 7.00
CA PHE A 13 -10.58 2.27 5.77
C PHE A 13 -12.05 1.86 5.64
N LEU A 14 -12.64 1.36 6.72
CA LEU A 14 -14.03 0.92 6.72
C LEU A 14 -14.99 2.08 6.44
N GLU A 15 -14.74 3.23 7.05
CA GLU A 15 -15.59 4.40 6.88
C GLU A 15 -15.49 4.96 5.46
N ALA A 16 -14.29 5.01 4.88
CA ALA A 16 -14.10 5.43 3.50
C ALA A 16 -14.90 4.55 2.55
N TRP A 17 -14.82 3.25 2.74
CA TRP A 17 -15.56 2.29 1.91
C TRP A 17 -17.06 2.44 2.07
N ARG A 18 -17.54 2.57 3.32
CA ARG A 18 -18.95 2.76 3.60
C ARG A 18 -19.50 4.01 2.91
N LYS A 19 -18.78 5.13 3.02
CA LYS A 19 -19.18 6.38 2.37
C LYS A 19 -19.26 6.23 0.86
N SER A 20 -18.30 5.55 0.27
CA SER A 20 -18.27 5.31 -1.17
C SER A 20 -19.51 4.53 -1.61
N GLN A 21 -19.85 3.48 -0.86
CA GLN A 21 -21.01 2.66 -1.19
C GLN A 21 -22.33 3.42 -1.01
N ALA A 22 -22.35 4.37 -0.08
CA ALA A 22 -23.54 5.18 0.18
C ALA A 22 -23.64 6.42 -0.72
N GLY A 23 -22.63 6.65 -1.56
CA GLY A 23 -22.60 7.82 -2.44
C GLY A 23 -22.32 9.13 -1.72
N GLU A 24 -21.74 9.06 -0.53
CA GLU A 24 -21.42 10.26 0.25
C GLU A 24 -20.12 10.90 -0.26
N THR A 25 -19.96 12.19 0.06
CA THR A 25 -18.74 12.93 -0.30
C THR A 25 -17.54 12.39 0.44
N LEU A 26 -16.43 12.18 -0.29
CA LEU A 26 -15.20 11.63 0.26
C LEU A 26 -14.14 12.73 0.44
N GLU A 27 -13.45 12.71 1.57
CA GLU A 27 -12.26 13.52 1.78
C GLU A 27 -11.11 12.98 0.90
N PRO A 28 -10.06 13.78 0.63
CA PRO A 28 -8.97 13.34 -0.27
C PRO A 28 -8.35 12.00 0.12
N LEU A 29 -8.08 11.78 1.41
CA LEU A 29 -7.54 10.50 1.86
C LEU A 29 -8.52 9.37 1.61
N GLU A 30 -9.81 9.62 1.86
CA GLU A 30 -10.84 8.61 1.62
C GLU A 30 -10.95 8.26 0.14
N GLN A 31 -10.77 9.24 -0.74
CA GLN A 31 -10.76 8.98 -2.19
C GLN A 31 -9.63 8.04 -2.56
N GLN A 32 -8.43 8.23 -1.98
CA GLN A 32 -7.29 7.36 -2.22
C GLN A 32 -7.54 5.95 -1.70
N ILE A 33 -8.12 5.83 -0.51
CA ILE A 33 -8.46 4.53 0.08
C ILE A 33 -9.42 3.76 -0.83
N VAL A 34 -10.46 4.42 -1.30
CA VAL A 34 -11.46 3.79 -2.18
C VAL A 34 -10.82 3.37 -3.50
N HIS A 35 -9.93 4.21 -4.05
CA HIS A 35 -9.20 3.88 -5.27
C HIS A 35 -8.40 2.59 -5.11
N VAL A 36 -7.65 2.48 -4.01
CA VAL A 36 -6.87 1.27 -3.71
C VAL A 36 -7.78 0.07 -3.48
N ALA A 37 -8.86 0.25 -2.73
CA ALA A 37 -9.79 -0.84 -2.43
C ALA A 37 -10.44 -1.40 -3.70
N ARG A 38 -10.72 -0.54 -4.67
CA ARG A 38 -11.30 -0.97 -5.95
C ARG A 38 -10.32 -1.81 -6.78
N GLN A 39 -9.03 -1.60 -6.59
CA GLN A 39 -8.01 -2.40 -7.27
C GLN A 39 -7.81 -3.78 -6.61
N HIS A 40 -8.44 -4.00 -5.45
CA HIS A 40 -8.32 -5.23 -4.68
C HIS A 40 -9.70 -5.79 -4.35
N PRO A 41 -10.43 -6.32 -5.36
CA PRO A 41 -11.77 -6.86 -5.12
C PRO A 41 -11.81 -7.91 -4.02
N GLU A 42 -10.72 -8.67 -3.86
CA GLU A 42 -10.61 -9.69 -2.83
C GLU A 42 -10.66 -9.14 -1.41
N TYR A 43 -10.37 -7.85 -1.23
CA TYR A 43 -10.41 -7.22 0.08
C TYR A 43 -11.75 -6.52 0.37
N GLN A 44 -12.61 -6.39 -0.64
CA GLN A 44 -13.89 -5.70 -0.46
C GLN A 44 -14.78 -6.44 0.53
N THR A 45 -14.75 -7.75 0.54
CA THR A 45 -15.48 -8.57 1.52
C THR A 45 -15.10 -8.21 2.95
N VAL A 46 -13.78 -8.00 3.18
CA VAL A 46 -13.29 -7.61 4.50
C VAL A 46 -13.82 -6.23 4.89
N LEU A 47 -13.81 -5.29 3.95
CA LEU A 47 -14.30 -3.93 4.20
C LEU A 47 -15.81 -3.92 4.45
N GLU A 48 -16.54 -4.79 3.80
CA GLU A 48 -17.99 -4.92 3.97
C GLU A 48 -18.37 -5.60 5.28
N ALA A 49 -17.46 -6.37 5.87
CA ALA A 49 -17.69 -7.04 7.15
C ALA A 49 -17.77 -6.04 8.32
N GLY A 50 -17.28 -4.81 8.15
CA GLY A 50 -17.42 -3.76 9.14
C GLY A 50 -16.74 -4.08 10.47
N GLU A 51 -17.50 -4.02 11.55
CA GLU A 51 -16.94 -4.21 12.90
C GLU A 51 -16.20 -5.55 13.08
N ALA A 52 -16.60 -6.60 12.39
CA ALA A 52 -15.94 -7.90 12.47
C ALA A 52 -14.48 -7.84 12.01
N ALA A 53 -14.14 -6.91 11.10
CA ALA A 53 -12.79 -6.78 10.58
C ALA A 53 -11.86 -6.05 11.56
N LEU A 54 -12.40 -5.30 12.52
CA LEU A 54 -11.58 -4.47 13.41
C LEU A 54 -10.67 -5.30 14.32
N ALA A 55 -11.15 -6.44 14.78
CA ALA A 55 -10.43 -7.28 15.72
C ALA A 55 -9.82 -8.52 15.08
N ARG A 56 -10.06 -8.74 13.78
CA ARG A 56 -9.58 -9.94 13.11
C ARG A 56 -8.05 -9.93 12.97
N ASP A 57 -7.44 -11.08 13.20
CA ASP A 57 -6.02 -11.28 12.98
C ASP A 57 -5.79 -12.08 11.71
N TRP A 58 -4.75 -11.71 10.98
CA TRP A 58 -4.27 -12.46 9.82
C TRP A 58 -2.87 -12.95 10.16
N LEU A 59 -2.69 -14.27 10.23
CA LEU A 59 -1.46 -14.89 10.71
C LEU A 59 -0.58 -15.29 9.54
N PRO A 60 0.61 -14.70 9.40
CA PRO A 60 1.53 -15.02 8.30
C PRO A 60 1.91 -16.50 8.26
N GLU A 61 2.07 -17.13 9.43
CA GLU A 61 2.40 -18.55 9.53
C GLU A 61 1.30 -19.47 9.01
N GLN A 62 0.08 -18.94 8.84
CA GLN A 62 -1.03 -19.65 8.22
C GLN A 62 -1.23 -19.24 6.76
N GLY A 63 -0.29 -18.48 6.21
CA GLY A 63 -0.36 -18.02 4.84
C GLY A 63 -1.38 -16.91 4.61
N GLN A 64 -1.85 -16.27 5.66
CA GLN A 64 -2.84 -15.21 5.57
C GLN A 64 -2.19 -13.86 5.32
N THR A 65 -2.75 -13.08 4.39
CA THR A 65 -2.31 -11.72 4.10
C THR A 65 -3.24 -10.74 4.80
N ASN A 66 -2.67 -9.79 5.55
CA ASN A 66 -3.45 -8.74 6.18
C ASN A 66 -3.84 -7.70 5.13
N PRO A 67 -5.13 -7.59 4.77
CA PRO A 67 -5.56 -6.65 3.72
C PRO A 67 -5.30 -5.20 4.08
N PHE A 68 -5.40 -4.84 5.36
CA PHE A 68 -5.15 -3.46 5.79
C PHE A 68 -3.69 -3.07 5.64
N LEU A 69 -2.79 -4.02 5.94
CA LEU A 69 -1.36 -3.80 5.74
C LEU A 69 -1.05 -3.60 4.25
N HIS A 70 -1.60 -4.46 3.40
CA HIS A 70 -1.39 -4.38 1.95
C HIS A 70 -1.91 -3.05 1.40
N MET A 71 -3.13 -2.67 1.76
CA MET A 71 -3.71 -1.40 1.31
C MET A 71 -2.93 -0.20 1.84
N GLY A 72 -2.46 -0.27 3.09
CA GLY A 72 -1.63 0.77 3.69
C GLY A 72 -0.32 0.97 2.97
N LEU A 73 0.35 -0.12 2.59
CA LEU A 73 1.59 -0.05 1.80
C LEU A 73 1.32 0.53 0.41
N HIS A 74 0.20 0.17 -0.21
CA HIS A 74 -0.18 0.70 -1.51
C HIS A 74 -0.40 2.21 -1.43
N LEU A 75 -1.14 2.68 -0.42
CA LEU A 75 -1.35 4.11 -0.18
C LEU A 75 -0.03 4.83 0.05
N GLY A 76 0.85 4.26 0.87
CA GLY A 76 2.16 4.86 1.15
C GLY A 76 3.00 4.99 -0.10
N MET A 77 3.00 3.96 -0.95
CA MET A 77 3.72 4.00 -2.21
C MET A 77 3.17 5.09 -3.14
N LEU A 78 1.85 5.20 -3.27
CA LEU A 78 1.23 6.22 -4.09
C LEU A 78 1.57 7.63 -3.59
N GLU A 79 1.59 7.82 -2.27
CA GLU A 79 1.99 9.09 -1.67
C GLU A 79 3.43 9.45 -2.00
N GLN A 80 4.35 8.47 -1.90
CA GLN A 80 5.75 8.68 -2.23
C GLN A 80 5.93 9.08 -3.69
N VAL A 81 5.24 8.39 -4.60
CA VAL A 81 5.31 8.71 -6.03
C VAL A 81 4.71 10.08 -6.31
N SER A 82 3.58 10.41 -5.68
CA SER A 82 2.90 11.68 -5.85
C SER A 82 3.76 12.87 -5.43
N THR A 83 4.52 12.71 -4.35
CA THR A 83 5.38 13.78 -3.82
C THR A 83 6.82 13.69 -4.29
N ASP A 84 7.16 12.65 -5.05
CA ASP A 84 8.53 12.33 -5.46
C ASP A 84 9.47 12.26 -4.26
N ARG A 85 9.08 11.54 -3.23
CA ARG A 85 9.90 11.32 -2.03
C ARG A 85 10.02 9.83 -1.74
N PRO A 86 11.24 9.30 -1.72
CA PRO A 86 12.54 9.96 -1.93
C PRO A 86 12.70 10.45 -3.38
N ALA A 87 13.52 11.48 -3.57
CA ALA A 87 13.72 12.09 -4.88
C ALA A 87 14.15 11.02 -5.89
N GLY A 88 13.48 10.99 -7.03
CA GLY A 88 13.75 10.04 -8.11
C GLY A 88 12.77 8.85 -8.15
N ILE A 89 11.95 8.66 -7.11
CA ILE A 89 11.02 7.52 -7.07
C ILE A 89 9.97 7.62 -8.19
N ARG A 90 9.53 8.82 -8.53
CA ARG A 90 8.54 9.01 -9.60
C ARG A 90 9.08 8.53 -10.94
N LYS A 91 10.31 8.86 -11.25
CA LYS A 91 10.97 8.43 -12.49
C LYS A 91 11.11 6.91 -12.52
N LEU A 92 11.50 6.32 -11.40
CA LEU A 92 11.61 4.86 -11.28
C LEU A 92 10.25 4.19 -11.43
N TYR A 93 9.21 4.79 -10.90
CA TYR A 93 7.84 4.31 -11.07
C TYR A 93 7.47 4.27 -12.55
N GLN A 94 7.71 5.38 -13.26
CA GLN A 94 7.41 5.47 -14.70
C GLN A 94 8.17 4.42 -15.51
N GLN A 95 9.45 4.22 -15.18
CA GLN A 95 10.26 3.20 -15.85
C GLN A 95 9.73 1.79 -15.57
N THR A 96 9.32 1.53 -14.32
CA THR A 96 8.78 0.23 -13.92
C THR A 96 7.50 -0.06 -14.68
N VAL A 97 6.62 0.93 -14.84
CA VAL A 97 5.39 0.78 -15.63
C VAL A 97 5.74 0.42 -17.07
N ARG A 98 6.70 1.11 -17.68
CA ARG A 98 7.15 0.80 -19.05
C ARG A 98 7.69 -0.62 -19.17
N ASN A 99 8.50 -1.03 -18.19
CA ASN A 99 9.08 -2.38 -18.18
C ASN A 99 8.02 -3.46 -17.98
N CYS A 100 6.89 -3.11 -17.39
CA CYS A 100 5.74 -4.00 -17.24
C CYS A 100 4.76 -3.87 -18.40
N LEU A 101 5.17 -3.25 -19.50
CA LEU A 101 4.35 -3.07 -20.71
C LEU A 101 3.04 -2.34 -20.45
N GLY A 102 3.07 -1.38 -19.52
CA GLY A 102 1.91 -0.58 -19.16
C GLY A 102 1.02 -1.21 -18.10
N ASP A 103 1.39 -2.36 -17.58
CA ASP A 103 0.64 -3.02 -16.50
C ASP A 103 0.95 -2.31 -15.17
N VAL A 104 0.13 -1.33 -14.83
CA VAL A 104 0.29 -0.51 -13.63
C VAL A 104 0.20 -1.37 -12.37
N HIS A 105 -0.72 -2.32 -12.35
CA HIS A 105 -0.91 -3.21 -11.20
C HIS A 105 0.37 -3.99 -10.88
N GLU A 106 0.98 -4.60 -11.90
CA GLU A 106 2.23 -5.33 -11.75
C GLU A 106 3.36 -4.40 -11.30
N ALA A 107 3.47 -3.23 -11.92
CA ALA A 107 4.51 -2.25 -11.58
C ALA A 107 4.38 -1.80 -10.12
N GLU A 108 3.18 -1.48 -9.68
CA GLU A 108 2.94 -1.01 -8.32
C GLU A 108 3.24 -2.10 -7.31
N HIS A 109 2.92 -3.36 -7.60
CA HIS A 109 3.23 -4.46 -6.70
C HIS A 109 4.72 -4.72 -6.57
N ARG A 110 5.50 -4.57 -7.65
CA ARG A 110 6.96 -4.66 -7.57
C ARG A 110 7.52 -3.59 -6.63
N ILE A 111 7.01 -2.36 -6.72
CA ILE A 111 7.46 -1.26 -5.87
C ILE A 111 7.02 -1.48 -4.43
N MET A 112 5.80 -1.97 -4.22
CA MET A 112 5.29 -2.28 -2.88
C MET A 112 6.12 -3.35 -2.19
N ASP A 113 6.59 -4.35 -2.93
CA ASP A 113 7.47 -5.38 -2.36
C ASP A 113 8.76 -4.75 -1.85
N CYS A 114 9.32 -3.82 -2.59
CA CYS A 114 10.52 -3.08 -2.16
C CYS A 114 10.24 -2.23 -0.91
N LEU A 115 9.10 -1.56 -0.89
CA LEU A 115 8.70 -0.76 0.27
C LEU A 115 8.49 -1.62 1.51
N ALA A 116 7.81 -2.75 1.36
CA ALA A 116 7.57 -3.67 2.47
C ALA A 116 8.90 -4.19 3.05
N GLU A 117 9.85 -4.52 2.17
CA GLU A 117 11.17 -4.98 2.60
C GLU A 117 11.93 -3.89 3.36
N ALA A 118 11.87 -2.65 2.89
CA ALA A 118 12.53 -1.53 3.54
C ALA A 118 11.92 -1.24 4.92
N VAL A 119 10.59 -1.26 5.01
CA VAL A 119 9.87 -1.07 6.28
C VAL A 119 10.24 -2.19 7.27
N TRP A 120 10.26 -3.44 6.80
CA TRP A 120 10.59 -4.59 7.65
C TRP A 120 12.00 -4.46 8.20
N LYS A 121 12.98 -4.07 7.38
CA LYS A 121 14.36 -3.89 7.81
C LYS A 121 14.46 -2.80 8.88
N THR A 122 13.75 -1.68 8.69
CA THR A 122 13.75 -0.59 9.66
C THR A 122 13.17 -1.04 11.01
N GLN A 123 12.07 -1.79 10.98
CA GLN A 123 11.46 -2.29 12.20
C GLN A 123 12.35 -3.29 12.93
N ARG A 124 13.06 -4.12 12.19
CA ARG A 124 13.91 -5.16 12.77
C ARG A 124 15.22 -4.60 13.35
N HIS A 125 15.84 -3.67 12.63
CA HIS A 125 17.18 -3.17 12.99
C HIS A 125 17.16 -1.80 13.66
N GLY A 126 16.03 -1.12 13.63
CA GLY A 126 15.92 0.25 14.13
C GLY A 126 16.54 1.24 13.19
N GLY A 127 16.60 2.50 13.61
CA GLY A 127 17.17 3.58 12.83
C GLY A 127 16.20 4.19 11.84
N ASP A 128 16.73 5.04 10.97
CA ASP A 128 15.93 5.73 9.97
C ASP A 128 15.61 4.83 8.80
N PHE A 129 14.50 5.14 8.13
CA PHE A 129 14.08 4.45 6.92
C PHE A 129 15.15 4.64 5.83
N ASP A 130 15.60 3.55 5.22
CA ASP A 130 16.68 3.56 4.23
C ASP A 130 16.14 3.84 2.84
N GLU A 131 16.11 5.14 2.48
CA GLU A 131 15.60 5.57 1.19
C GLU A 131 16.47 5.09 0.02
N LYS A 132 17.78 5.02 0.22
CA LYS A 132 18.70 4.54 -0.83
C LYS A 132 18.44 3.08 -1.15
N ALA A 133 18.24 2.26 -0.13
CA ALA A 133 17.93 0.85 -0.32
C ALA A 133 16.62 0.67 -1.05
N LEU A 134 15.62 1.49 -0.75
CA LEU A 134 14.33 1.47 -1.45
C LEU A 134 14.52 1.75 -2.93
N LEU A 135 15.20 2.84 -3.27
CA LEU A 135 15.43 3.22 -4.67
C LEU A 135 16.21 2.16 -5.42
N GLU A 136 17.25 1.60 -4.79
CA GLU A 136 18.05 0.56 -5.40
C GLU A 136 17.25 -0.70 -5.67
N CYS A 137 16.41 -1.09 -4.72
CA CYS A 137 15.51 -2.23 -4.88
C CYS A 137 14.58 -2.04 -6.08
N ILE A 138 14.00 -0.84 -6.21
CA ILE A 138 13.10 -0.53 -7.32
C ILE A 138 13.85 -0.59 -8.66
N LYS A 139 15.07 -0.05 -8.71
CA LYS A 139 15.89 -0.14 -9.92
C LYS A 139 16.12 -1.58 -10.35
N GLN A 140 16.48 -2.44 -9.40
CA GLN A 140 16.79 -3.83 -9.70
C GLN A 140 15.55 -4.62 -10.10
N ARG A 141 14.48 -4.53 -9.32
CA ARG A 141 13.27 -5.32 -9.56
C ARG A 141 12.40 -4.73 -10.65
N GLY A 142 12.26 -3.39 -10.63
CA GLY A 142 11.45 -2.69 -11.61
C GLY A 142 12.12 -2.57 -12.96
N GLY A 143 13.45 -2.70 -13.02
CA GLY A 143 14.21 -2.62 -14.26
C GLY A 143 14.14 -3.88 -15.12
N ARG A 144 13.54 -4.97 -14.61
CA ARG A 144 13.48 -6.24 -15.35
C ARG A 144 12.30 -6.20 -16.32
N PRO A 145 12.57 -6.44 -17.63
CA PRO A 145 11.48 -6.54 -18.59
C PRO A 145 10.54 -7.67 -18.22
N ARG A 146 9.28 -7.48 -18.54
CA ARG A 146 8.28 -8.53 -18.39
C ARG A 146 8.43 -9.52 -19.54
N ASN A 147 8.53 -10.78 -19.19
CA ASN A 147 8.64 -11.85 -20.18
C ASN A 147 7.26 -12.30 -20.66
#